data_b01c925ea9ad3c4bbd6908c1ff3e50e8
#
_entry.id   b01c925ea9ad3c4bbd6908c1ff3e50e8
#
_cell.length_a   1.000
_cell.length_b   1.000
_cell.length_c   1.000
_cell.angle_alpha   90.00
_cell.angle_beta   90.00
_cell.angle_gamma   90.00
#
_symmetry.space_group_name_H-M   'P 1'
#
loop_
_entity.id
_entity.type
_entity.pdbx_description
1 polymer ?
#
loop_
_entity_poly.entity_id
_entity_poly.type
_entity_poly.pdbx_seq_one_letter_code
_entity_poly.pdbx_strand_id
1 'polypeptide(L)'
;MKRVTRSSVLFLLIPVAGFAGPSDVADAAMHGDKAAVQKLVGQHADVNAPQADGATALHWAVFESDKEMVDALIRAGANPKAANREGATPLWLASVNGDAAIIEALIKGGADPNEKLPLGRSPLMLASRTGNVAAMKVLLDHGADVNAKETLRGTTPIMWAADEGHAPAIQLLIQHGADVKAQSDLVERGRGPALGKSNDPRKQVAAQGAALAAGQAPPALGALRGDNNGIGGAAGQAAPAGRGGGRGGRGGGRGAAGAGAGGADGADQGGDDAAAATGFGGGGRRGQAAVKDGGALTPLVYAVRSNDLESVKALLAAGADVNQVTGYGWSPLLVATQNRYYKLGAYLLDHGADVNLANKGAWTPLYLATDNRNIESGDYPVRKGDMDHLDFIKLLLDKGANVNARMKDSTETRTVFTNQWLDENGATAFLRASQSGDVPLMKLLLAHGADPKIDTTLHVTALQVAAGIGWVEGITYEWSTEQTIEAVKLLLDLGLDPNAQADTGRTALHGAAHKGSTAVVQILADHGAKLDVHDYGNTDNRGGKLAIHTWEPVDYADGLVRVGVQSAIGHPETGLLLRKLLIAAGLPAPPVGRTLESICVTDACGD
;
A
#
# COMPACT_ATOMS: atom_id res chain seq x y z
N MET A 1 -35.88 -0.40 23.23
CA MET A 1 -36.97 -0.89 24.10
C MET A 1 -38.14 -1.35 23.24
N LYS A 2 -38.30 -2.63 23.04
CA LYS A 2 -39.60 -3.26 22.68
C LYS A 2 -39.59 -4.66 23.29
N ARG A 3 -40.43 -4.83 24.28
CA ARG A 3 -40.68 -6.08 24.96
C ARG A 3 -41.48 -7.01 24.04
N VAL A 4 -40.99 -8.22 23.82
CA VAL A 4 -41.78 -9.30 23.22
C VAL A 4 -42.34 -10.15 24.35
N THR A 5 -43.65 -10.27 24.36
CA THR A 5 -44.48 -11.01 25.31
C THR A 5 -44.28 -12.50 25.11
N ARG A 6 -44.02 -13.20 26.24
CA ARG A 6 -43.99 -14.67 26.32
C ARG A 6 -45.42 -15.20 26.32
N SER A 7 -45.75 -16.06 25.34
CA SER A 7 -46.92 -16.94 25.41
C SER A 7 -46.48 -18.24 26.09
N SER A 8 -47.09 -18.49 27.24
CA SER A 8 -46.93 -19.73 28.01
C SER A 8 -47.72 -20.88 27.35
N VAL A 9 -47.01 -21.87 26.85
CA VAL A 9 -47.60 -23.18 26.50
C VAL A 9 -47.27 -24.15 27.63
N LEU A 10 -48.27 -24.59 28.34
CA LEU A 10 -48.21 -25.57 29.43
C LEU A 10 -48.06 -26.95 28.81
N PHE A 11 -46.87 -27.57 28.87
CA PHE A 11 -46.66 -28.96 28.55
C PHE A 11 -46.67 -29.80 29.85
N LEU A 12 -47.54 -30.80 29.87
CA LEU A 12 -47.58 -31.82 30.91
C LEU A 12 -46.26 -32.57 30.95
N LEU A 13 -45.53 -32.45 32.07
CA LEU A 13 -44.34 -33.25 32.38
C LEU A 13 -44.76 -34.66 32.81
N ILE A 14 -44.55 -35.65 31.95
CA ILE A 14 -44.37 -37.04 32.32
C ILE A 14 -42.88 -37.17 32.69
N PRO A 15 -42.49 -37.69 33.90
CA PRO A 15 -41.10 -37.93 34.19
C PRO A 15 -40.65 -39.19 33.42
N VAL A 16 -40.14 -38.99 32.22
CA VAL A 16 -39.26 -39.99 31.61
C VAL A 16 -37.94 -39.88 32.37
N ALA A 17 -37.50 -40.92 33.03
CA ALA A 17 -36.11 -41.04 33.47
C ALA A 17 -35.24 -40.95 32.21
N GLY A 18 -34.84 -39.74 31.87
CA GLY A 18 -34.07 -39.45 30.67
C GLY A 18 -32.66 -39.99 30.89
N PHE A 19 -32.24 -40.91 30.05
CA PHE A 19 -30.82 -41.09 29.78
C PHE A 19 -30.30 -39.76 29.29
N ALA A 20 -29.22 -39.25 29.93
CA ALA A 20 -28.55 -38.04 29.49
C ALA A 20 -28.19 -38.22 28.00
N GLY A 21 -28.52 -37.23 27.16
CA GLY A 21 -28.11 -37.21 25.75
C GLY A 21 -26.60 -37.08 25.62
N PRO A 22 -26.04 -37.41 24.48
CA PRO A 22 -24.59 -37.41 24.32
C PRO A 22 -23.92 -36.02 24.54
N SER A 23 -24.66 -34.92 24.51
CA SER A 23 -24.11 -33.54 24.70
C SER A 23 -24.67 -32.82 25.96
N ASP A 24 -25.43 -33.49 26.82
CA ASP A 24 -26.15 -32.84 27.92
C ASP A 24 -25.24 -32.01 28.86
N VAL A 25 -24.02 -32.50 29.12
CA VAL A 25 -23.05 -31.75 29.96
C VAL A 25 -22.57 -30.47 29.24
N ALA A 26 -22.31 -30.55 27.95
CA ALA A 26 -21.90 -29.40 27.15
C ALA A 26 -23.04 -28.38 27.00
N ASP A 27 -24.28 -28.86 26.83
CA ASP A 27 -25.47 -28.02 26.75
C ASP A 27 -25.76 -27.30 28.07
N ALA A 28 -25.60 -27.97 29.20
CA ALA A 28 -25.72 -27.37 30.53
C ALA A 28 -24.61 -26.31 30.76
N ALA A 29 -23.37 -26.60 30.36
CA ALA A 29 -22.24 -25.67 30.46
C ALA A 29 -22.45 -24.45 29.59
N MET A 30 -22.96 -24.61 28.37
CA MET A 30 -23.29 -23.51 27.44
C MET A 30 -24.31 -22.53 28.03
N HIS A 31 -25.22 -23.01 28.87
CA HIS A 31 -26.21 -22.16 29.55
C HIS A 31 -25.73 -21.65 30.92
N GLY A 32 -24.49 -21.93 31.31
CA GLY A 32 -23.95 -21.57 32.63
C GLY A 32 -24.62 -22.26 33.82
N ASP A 33 -25.36 -23.37 33.59
CA ASP A 33 -26.08 -24.07 34.64
C ASP A 33 -25.14 -25.02 35.43
N LYS A 34 -24.42 -24.42 36.40
CA LYS A 34 -23.49 -25.15 37.28
C LYS A 34 -24.15 -26.32 38.02
N ALA A 35 -25.42 -26.17 38.44
CA ALA A 35 -26.12 -27.18 39.16
C ALA A 35 -26.43 -28.39 38.26
N ALA A 36 -26.87 -28.14 37.02
CA ALA A 36 -27.08 -29.20 36.05
C ALA A 36 -25.76 -29.91 35.70
N VAL A 37 -24.67 -29.18 35.47
CA VAL A 37 -23.34 -29.76 35.22
C VAL A 37 -22.92 -30.67 36.39
N GLN A 38 -22.98 -30.18 37.64
CA GLN A 38 -22.61 -30.96 38.81
C GLN A 38 -23.47 -32.23 38.95
N LYS A 39 -24.78 -32.12 38.72
CA LYS A 39 -25.71 -33.25 38.77
C LYS A 39 -25.38 -34.31 37.72
N LEU A 40 -25.14 -33.87 36.47
CA LEU A 40 -24.79 -34.75 35.35
C LEU A 40 -23.46 -35.46 35.59
N VAL A 41 -22.44 -34.72 36.06
CA VAL A 41 -21.14 -35.27 36.45
C VAL A 41 -21.31 -36.32 37.58
N GLY A 42 -22.13 -36.03 38.60
CA GLY A 42 -22.43 -36.97 39.67
C GLY A 42 -23.19 -38.22 39.20
N GLN A 43 -23.86 -38.16 38.07
CA GLN A 43 -24.53 -39.28 37.40
C GLN A 43 -23.61 -40.02 36.41
N HIS A 44 -22.31 -39.68 36.37
CA HIS A 44 -21.31 -40.24 35.44
C HIS A 44 -21.63 -40.00 33.96
N ALA A 45 -22.30 -38.89 33.63
CA ALA A 45 -22.45 -38.46 32.24
C ALA A 45 -21.08 -38.17 31.62
N ASP A 46 -20.94 -38.41 30.33
CA ASP A 46 -19.68 -38.19 29.62
C ASP A 46 -19.39 -36.69 29.51
N VAL A 47 -18.40 -36.21 30.27
CA VAL A 47 -17.96 -34.80 30.29
C VAL A 47 -17.23 -34.39 29.00
N ASN A 48 -16.84 -35.38 28.19
CA ASN A 48 -16.13 -35.16 26.92
C ASN A 48 -17.04 -35.24 25.69
N ALA A 49 -18.32 -35.54 25.88
CA ALA A 49 -19.28 -35.61 24.79
C ALA A 49 -19.41 -34.25 24.11
N PRO A 50 -19.11 -34.15 22.79
CA PRO A 50 -19.12 -32.87 22.07
C PRO A 50 -20.52 -32.52 21.56
N GLN A 51 -20.79 -31.25 21.44
CA GLN A 51 -21.90 -30.72 20.65
C GLN A 51 -21.67 -30.89 19.14
N ALA A 52 -22.65 -30.47 18.31
CA ALA A 52 -22.61 -30.63 16.87
C ALA A 52 -21.42 -29.89 16.21
N ASP A 53 -20.92 -28.81 16.80
CA ASP A 53 -19.74 -28.04 16.36
C ASP A 53 -18.41 -28.58 16.92
N GLY A 54 -18.49 -29.65 17.77
CA GLY A 54 -17.32 -30.23 18.43
C GLY A 54 -16.98 -29.59 19.77
N ALA A 55 -17.71 -28.57 20.24
CA ALA A 55 -17.47 -27.94 21.51
C ALA A 55 -17.86 -28.89 22.67
N THR A 56 -17.00 -28.99 23.67
CA THR A 56 -17.26 -29.75 24.91
C THR A 56 -17.67 -28.82 26.05
N ALA A 57 -18.14 -29.39 27.17
CA ALA A 57 -18.44 -28.60 28.36
C ALA A 57 -17.26 -27.73 28.81
N LEU A 58 -16.03 -28.24 28.67
CA LEU A 58 -14.82 -27.49 29.03
C LEU A 58 -14.60 -26.27 28.14
N HIS A 59 -14.94 -26.32 26.84
CA HIS A 59 -14.89 -25.14 25.95
C HIS A 59 -15.83 -24.04 26.45
N TRP A 60 -17.07 -24.40 26.84
CA TRP A 60 -18.04 -23.44 27.34
C TRP A 60 -17.64 -22.83 28.67
N ALA A 61 -17.16 -23.67 29.61
CA ALA A 61 -16.68 -23.20 30.91
C ALA A 61 -15.52 -22.17 30.75
N VAL A 62 -14.62 -22.41 29.79
CA VAL A 62 -13.53 -21.48 29.47
C VAL A 62 -14.05 -20.22 28.75
N PHE A 63 -14.96 -20.37 27.79
CA PHE A 63 -15.57 -19.24 27.09
C PHE A 63 -16.25 -18.27 28.07
N GLU A 64 -16.98 -18.78 29.06
CA GLU A 64 -17.64 -17.99 30.10
C GLU A 64 -16.66 -17.54 31.21
N SER A 65 -15.37 -17.87 31.10
CA SER A 65 -14.34 -17.58 32.12
C SER A 65 -14.73 -18.12 33.52
N ASP A 66 -15.46 -19.25 33.58
CA ASP A 66 -15.91 -19.87 34.82
C ASP A 66 -14.86 -20.83 35.36
N LYS A 67 -13.92 -20.31 36.14
CA LYS A 67 -12.83 -21.08 36.75
C LYS A 67 -13.32 -22.22 37.61
N GLU A 68 -14.42 -22.04 38.35
CA GLU A 68 -14.97 -23.09 39.23
C GLU A 68 -15.50 -24.29 38.41
N MET A 69 -16.21 -23.99 37.32
CA MET A 69 -16.70 -24.99 36.38
C MET A 69 -15.55 -25.70 35.66
N VAL A 70 -14.52 -24.94 35.22
CA VAL A 70 -13.29 -25.49 34.61
C VAL A 70 -12.64 -26.50 35.57
N ASP A 71 -12.41 -26.11 36.82
CA ASP A 71 -11.81 -27.00 37.83
C ASP A 71 -12.65 -28.24 38.10
N ALA A 72 -13.99 -28.09 38.15
CA ALA A 72 -14.90 -29.20 38.36
C ALA A 72 -14.87 -30.20 37.19
N LEU A 73 -14.90 -29.70 35.96
CA LEU A 73 -14.84 -30.51 34.74
C LEU A 73 -13.49 -31.24 34.60
N ILE A 74 -12.36 -30.56 34.87
CA ILE A 74 -11.03 -31.17 34.83
C ILE A 74 -10.95 -32.31 35.87
N ARG A 75 -11.43 -32.08 37.10
CA ARG A 75 -11.49 -33.15 38.13
C ARG A 75 -12.38 -34.31 37.73
N ALA A 76 -13.42 -34.05 36.94
CA ALA A 76 -14.31 -35.07 36.39
C ALA A 76 -13.74 -35.80 35.16
N GLY A 77 -12.52 -35.48 34.73
CA GLY A 77 -11.85 -36.13 33.60
C GLY A 77 -12.14 -35.48 32.24
N ALA A 78 -12.55 -34.21 32.22
CA ALA A 78 -12.65 -33.47 30.96
C ALA A 78 -11.28 -33.37 30.27
N ASN A 79 -11.26 -33.61 28.97
CA ASN A 79 -10.05 -33.55 28.16
C ASN A 79 -9.66 -32.11 27.79
N PRO A 80 -8.59 -31.55 28.35
CA PRO A 80 -8.18 -30.18 28.07
C PRO A 80 -7.57 -30.00 26.65
N LYS A 81 -7.34 -31.10 25.92
CA LYS A 81 -6.83 -31.12 24.55
C LYS A 81 -7.92 -31.32 23.49
N ALA A 82 -9.19 -31.40 23.91
CA ALA A 82 -10.28 -31.51 22.94
C ALA A 82 -10.29 -30.31 22.00
N ALA A 83 -10.40 -30.54 20.70
CA ALA A 83 -10.52 -29.49 19.70
C ALA A 83 -11.92 -29.51 19.08
N ASN A 84 -12.53 -28.35 18.89
CA ASN A 84 -13.78 -28.25 18.16
C ASN A 84 -13.53 -28.40 16.63
N ARG A 85 -14.57 -28.29 15.79
CA ARG A 85 -14.44 -28.44 14.31
C ARG A 85 -13.53 -27.40 13.67
N GLU A 86 -13.35 -26.25 14.29
CA GLU A 86 -12.44 -25.18 13.83
C GLU A 86 -11.01 -25.35 14.34
N GLY A 87 -10.77 -26.39 15.15
CA GLY A 87 -9.47 -26.66 15.77
C GLY A 87 -9.20 -25.84 17.02
N ALA A 88 -10.20 -25.13 17.56
CA ALA A 88 -10.05 -24.41 18.82
C ALA A 88 -10.07 -25.39 20.01
N THR A 89 -9.10 -25.21 20.92
CA THR A 89 -8.99 -25.96 22.19
C THR A 89 -9.41 -25.08 23.37
N PRO A 90 -9.71 -25.65 24.54
CA PRO A 90 -9.91 -24.85 25.75
C PRO A 90 -8.74 -23.92 26.06
N LEU A 91 -7.48 -24.35 25.86
CA LEU A 91 -6.31 -23.51 26.09
C LEU A 91 -6.22 -22.34 25.08
N TRP A 92 -6.62 -22.56 23.81
CA TRP A 92 -6.75 -21.50 22.82
C TRP A 92 -7.73 -20.41 23.26
N LEU A 93 -8.93 -20.81 23.71
CA LEU A 93 -9.95 -19.87 24.21
C LEU A 93 -9.44 -19.09 25.43
N ALA A 94 -8.84 -19.78 26.39
CA ALA A 94 -8.29 -19.16 27.60
C ALA A 94 -7.17 -18.17 27.26
N SER A 95 -6.36 -18.47 26.25
CA SER A 95 -5.28 -17.58 25.79
C SER A 95 -5.80 -16.33 25.09
N VAL A 96 -6.90 -16.43 24.33
CA VAL A 96 -7.59 -15.27 23.71
C VAL A 96 -8.24 -14.41 24.80
N ASN A 97 -8.92 -15.05 25.77
CA ASN A 97 -9.55 -14.34 26.89
C ASN A 97 -8.52 -13.70 27.84
N GLY A 98 -7.29 -14.22 27.85
CA GLY A 98 -6.23 -13.77 28.75
C GLY A 98 -6.41 -14.22 30.19
N ASP A 99 -7.14 -15.30 30.45
CA ASP A 99 -7.43 -15.78 31.78
C ASP A 99 -6.30 -16.68 32.35
N ALA A 100 -5.35 -16.03 33.02
CA ALA A 100 -4.19 -16.70 33.60
C ALA A 100 -4.53 -17.86 34.52
N ALA A 101 -5.59 -17.73 35.33
CA ALA A 101 -5.97 -18.77 36.30
C ALA A 101 -6.58 -19.99 35.60
N ILE A 102 -7.31 -19.80 34.52
CA ILE A 102 -7.85 -20.91 33.71
C ILE A 102 -6.73 -21.56 32.88
N ILE A 103 -5.81 -20.76 32.29
CA ILE A 103 -4.63 -21.30 31.60
C ILE A 103 -3.84 -22.23 32.54
N GLU A 104 -3.56 -21.76 33.75
CA GLU A 104 -2.86 -22.54 34.78
C GLU A 104 -3.59 -23.86 35.08
N ALA A 105 -4.93 -23.82 35.25
CA ALA A 105 -5.72 -25.00 35.50
C ALA A 105 -5.71 -25.99 34.33
N LEU A 106 -5.83 -25.50 33.09
CA LEU A 106 -5.80 -26.31 31.88
C LEU A 106 -4.45 -27.01 31.70
N ILE A 107 -3.33 -26.28 31.91
CA ILE A 107 -1.98 -26.84 31.79
C ILE A 107 -1.76 -27.91 32.89
N LYS A 108 -2.16 -27.66 34.14
CA LYS A 108 -2.11 -28.66 35.19
C LYS A 108 -3.00 -29.86 34.90
N GLY A 109 -4.11 -29.68 34.19
CA GLY A 109 -4.98 -30.72 33.68
C GLY A 109 -4.42 -31.48 32.47
N GLY A 110 -3.27 -31.08 31.93
CA GLY A 110 -2.56 -31.76 30.84
C GLY A 110 -2.64 -31.09 29.47
N ALA A 111 -3.14 -29.83 29.38
CA ALA A 111 -3.02 -29.05 28.14
C ALA A 111 -1.54 -28.77 27.86
N ASP A 112 -1.20 -28.70 26.57
CA ASP A 112 0.17 -28.43 26.11
C ASP A 112 0.34 -26.94 25.83
N PRO A 113 1.21 -26.20 26.55
CA PRO A 113 1.46 -24.79 26.28
C PRO A 113 2.06 -24.51 24.89
N ASN A 114 2.56 -25.56 24.20
CA ASN A 114 3.11 -25.51 22.85
C ASN A 114 2.19 -26.16 21.81
N GLU A 115 0.92 -26.38 22.11
CA GLU A 115 -0.01 -26.93 21.13
C GLU A 115 -0.03 -26.08 19.86
N LYS A 116 -0.11 -26.77 18.71
CA LYS A 116 -0.18 -26.10 17.42
C LYS A 116 -1.64 -25.93 17.00
N LEU A 117 -2.10 -24.72 17.07
CA LEU A 117 -3.42 -24.30 16.61
C LEU A 117 -3.46 -24.15 15.09
N PRO A 118 -4.63 -23.96 14.46
CA PRO A 118 -4.71 -23.68 13.04
C PRO A 118 -3.72 -22.58 12.60
N LEU A 119 -3.08 -22.78 11.45
CA LEU A 119 -1.98 -21.94 10.92
C LEU A 119 -0.70 -21.97 11.78
N GLY A 120 -0.51 -22.96 12.64
CA GLY A 120 0.69 -23.10 13.47
C GLY A 120 0.81 -22.08 14.60
N ARG A 121 -0.28 -21.38 14.92
CA ARG A 121 -0.30 -20.42 16.04
C ARG A 121 -0.09 -21.13 17.37
N SER A 122 0.56 -20.48 18.32
CA SER A 122 0.70 -20.97 19.69
C SER A 122 -0.18 -20.19 20.66
N PRO A 123 -0.54 -20.78 21.82
CA PRO A 123 -1.23 -20.07 22.90
C PRO A 123 -0.53 -18.77 23.29
N LEU A 124 0.81 -18.78 23.34
CA LEU A 124 1.62 -17.61 23.69
C LEU A 124 1.45 -16.47 22.65
N MET A 125 1.33 -16.78 21.35
CA MET A 125 1.05 -15.75 20.33
C MET A 125 -0.28 -15.06 20.58
N LEU A 126 -1.33 -15.80 20.94
CA LEU A 126 -2.65 -15.23 21.20
C LEU A 126 -2.65 -14.34 22.45
N ALA A 127 -2.02 -14.81 23.54
CA ALA A 127 -1.85 -14.02 24.74
C ALA A 127 -0.97 -12.77 24.49
N SER A 128 0.02 -12.86 23.60
CA SER A 128 0.86 -11.73 23.18
C SER A 128 0.09 -10.68 22.39
N ARG A 129 -0.83 -11.12 21.51
CA ARG A 129 -1.71 -10.23 20.75
C ARG A 129 -2.66 -9.44 21.65
N THR A 130 -3.18 -10.06 22.71
CA THR A 130 -4.05 -9.36 23.67
C THR A 130 -3.27 -8.57 24.74
N GLY A 131 -1.94 -8.72 24.77
CA GLY A 131 -1.08 -8.04 25.73
C GLY A 131 -1.26 -8.49 27.18
N ASN A 132 -1.89 -9.63 27.42
CA ASN A 132 -2.17 -10.11 28.78
C ASN A 132 -0.92 -10.72 29.41
N VAL A 133 -0.16 -9.87 30.11
CA VAL A 133 1.12 -10.25 30.76
C VAL A 133 0.96 -11.40 31.76
N ALA A 134 -0.16 -11.47 32.49
CA ALA A 134 -0.38 -12.53 33.46
C ALA A 134 -0.57 -13.90 32.78
N ALA A 135 -1.36 -13.94 31.71
CA ALA A 135 -1.55 -15.16 30.90
C ALA A 135 -0.25 -15.59 30.23
N MET A 136 0.48 -14.65 29.65
CA MET A 136 1.79 -14.91 29.02
C MET A 136 2.79 -15.47 30.03
N LYS A 137 2.83 -14.88 31.24
CA LYS A 137 3.73 -15.37 32.30
C LYS A 137 3.44 -16.83 32.64
N VAL A 138 2.17 -17.21 32.83
CA VAL A 138 1.81 -18.60 33.11
C VAL A 138 2.26 -19.54 31.99
N LEU A 139 2.00 -19.17 30.72
CA LEU A 139 2.43 -19.96 29.57
C LEU A 139 3.96 -20.15 29.55
N LEU A 140 4.71 -19.07 29.75
CA LEU A 140 6.19 -19.07 29.73
C LEU A 140 6.75 -19.87 30.91
N ASP A 141 6.20 -19.71 32.12
CA ASP A 141 6.61 -20.46 33.32
C ASP A 141 6.38 -21.99 33.14
N HIS A 142 5.43 -22.39 32.29
CA HIS A 142 5.17 -23.77 31.91
C HIS A 142 5.84 -24.22 30.61
N GLY A 143 6.82 -23.46 30.10
CA GLY A 143 7.68 -23.85 28.99
C GLY A 143 7.12 -23.59 27.59
N ALA A 144 6.22 -22.61 27.46
CA ALA A 144 5.85 -22.13 26.11
C ALA A 144 7.07 -21.62 25.35
N ASP A 145 7.22 -22.01 24.09
CA ASP A 145 8.30 -21.57 23.21
C ASP A 145 8.14 -20.08 22.87
N VAL A 146 9.03 -19.25 23.46
CA VAL A 146 9.03 -17.79 23.29
C VAL A 146 9.31 -17.37 21.86
N ASN A 147 9.97 -18.23 21.06
CA ASN A 147 10.37 -17.98 19.67
C ASN A 147 9.56 -18.84 18.67
N ALA A 148 8.46 -19.45 19.09
CA ALA A 148 7.58 -20.19 18.19
C ALA A 148 7.23 -19.35 16.96
N LYS A 149 7.18 -20.01 15.77
CA LYS A 149 6.77 -19.37 14.51
C LYS A 149 5.46 -19.97 14.02
N GLU A 150 4.51 -19.12 13.63
CA GLU A 150 3.32 -19.57 12.91
C GLU A 150 3.66 -19.84 11.43
N THR A 151 2.79 -20.59 10.72
CA THR A 151 3.11 -21.14 9.39
C THR A 151 2.72 -20.25 8.23
N LEU A 152 1.94 -19.18 8.44
CA LEU A 152 1.46 -18.30 7.36
C LEU A 152 2.51 -17.26 6.95
N ARG A 153 3.14 -16.63 7.93
CA ARG A 153 4.11 -15.54 7.73
C ARG A 153 5.40 -15.73 8.55
N GLY A 154 5.52 -16.80 9.33
CA GLY A 154 6.67 -17.02 10.20
C GLY A 154 6.79 -16.00 11.33
N THR A 155 5.69 -15.38 11.75
CA THR A 155 5.70 -14.39 12.83
C THR A 155 5.84 -15.07 14.20
N THR A 156 6.46 -14.35 15.15
CA THR A 156 6.77 -14.81 16.51
C THR A 156 5.91 -14.09 17.56
N PRO A 157 5.79 -14.59 18.81
CA PRO A 157 5.02 -13.91 19.86
C PRO A 157 5.40 -12.44 20.07
N ILE A 158 6.69 -12.10 20.02
CA ILE A 158 7.15 -10.72 20.18
C ILE A 158 6.71 -9.80 19.03
N MET A 159 6.57 -10.32 17.81
CA MET A 159 6.01 -9.57 16.68
C MET A 159 4.53 -9.28 16.88
N TRP A 160 3.77 -10.24 17.42
CA TRP A 160 2.35 -10.07 17.74
C TRP A 160 2.13 -9.02 18.84
N ALA A 161 2.97 -9.04 19.89
CA ALA A 161 2.93 -8.01 20.93
C ALA A 161 3.32 -6.62 20.39
N ALA A 162 4.28 -6.57 19.45
CA ALA A 162 4.76 -5.32 18.85
C ALA A 162 3.75 -4.70 17.88
N ASP A 163 3.03 -5.53 17.13
CA ASP A 163 1.99 -5.08 16.18
C ASP A 163 0.83 -4.36 16.89
N GLU A 164 0.48 -4.84 18.08
CA GLU A 164 -0.60 -4.28 18.90
C GLU A 164 -0.11 -3.23 19.93
N GLY A 165 1.21 -2.94 20.00
CA GLY A 165 1.76 -1.92 20.89
C GLY A 165 1.79 -2.30 22.38
N HIS A 166 2.02 -3.57 22.69
CA HIS A 166 2.02 -4.07 24.07
C HIS A 166 3.43 -4.09 24.70
N ALA A 167 3.98 -2.91 25.01
CA ALA A 167 5.33 -2.79 25.60
C ALA A 167 5.59 -3.68 26.83
N PRO A 168 4.68 -3.83 27.82
CA PRO A 168 4.89 -4.74 28.94
C PRO A 168 4.99 -6.22 28.52
N ALA A 169 4.22 -6.65 27.50
CA ALA A 169 4.30 -7.98 26.94
C ALA A 169 5.65 -8.22 26.24
N ILE A 170 6.12 -7.24 25.50
CA ILE A 170 7.44 -7.27 24.83
C ILE A 170 8.55 -7.41 25.89
N GLN A 171 8.50 -6.63 26.96
CA GLN A 171 9.48 -6.72 28.07
C GLN A 171 9.50 -8.12 28.70
N LEU A 172 8.33 -8.71 28.94
CA LEU A 172 8.24 -10.08 29.47
C LEU A 172 8.85 -11.09 28.48
N LEU A 173 8.54 -11.00 27.19
CA LEU A 173 9.10 -11.90 26.17
C LEU A 173 10.61 -11.78 26.09
N ILE A 174 11.16 -10.56 26.14
CA ILE A 174 12.61 -10.31 26.16
C ILE A 174 13.26 -10.97 27.39
N GLN A 175 12.66 -10.84 28.57
CA GLN A 175 13.15 -11.48 29.80
C GLN A 175 13.22 -13.01 29.68
N HIS A 176 12.34 -13.60 28.87
CA HIS A 176 12.32 -15.04 28.60
C HIS A 176 13.09 -15.45 27.34
N GLY A 177 13.90 -14.56 26.75
CA GLY A 177 14.81 -14.87 25.65
C GLY A 177 14.19 -14.77 24.25
N ALA A 178 13.19 -13.91 24.07
CA ALA A 178 12.68 -13.61 22.73
C ALA A 178 13.76 -13.02 21.82
N ASP A 179 13.84 -13.49 20.60
CA ASP A 179 14.75 -12.96 19.59
C ASP A 179 14.22 -11.64 19.03
N VAL A 180 14.80 -10.52 19.48
CA VAL A 180 14.44 -9.17 19.03
C VAL A 180 14.86 -8.86 17.59
N LYS A 181 15.70 -9.73 16.97
CA LYS A 181 16.17 -9.62 15.60
C LYS A 181 15.47 -10.62 14.66
N ALA A 182 14.53 -11.40 15.18
CA ALA A 182 13.76 -12.34 14.37
C ALA A 182 13.12 -11.63 13.18
N GLN A 183 13.02 -12.35 12.06
CA GLN A 183 12.32 -11.87 10.87
C GLN A 183 11.16 -12.81 10.54
N SER A 184 10.06 -12.23 10.07
CA SER A 184 8.99 -12.97 9.45
C SER A 184 9.47 -13.57 8.12
N ASP A 185 8.72 -14.52 7.56
CA ASP A 185 9.09 -15.16 6.30
C ASP A 185 9.04 -14.17 5.14
N LEU A 186 9.85 -14.43 4.12
CA LEU A 186 9.77 -13.73 2.86
C LEU A 186 8.51 -14.16 2.10
N VAL A 187 7.73 -13.19 1.65
CA VAL A 187 6.53 -13.42 0.85
C VAL A 187 6.70 -12.89 -0.57
N GLU A 188 5.91 -13.42 -1.49
CA GLU A 188 5.84 -12.87 -2.82
C GLU A 188 5.22 -11.48 -2.76
N ARG A 189 5.97 -10.49 -3.23
CA ARG A 189 5.44 -9.16 -3.39
C ARG A 189 4.45 -9.15 -4.56
N GLY A 190 3.28 -8.57 -4.36
CA GLY A 190 2.28 -8.39 -5.40
C GLY A 190 2.84 -7.66 -6.63
N ARG A 191 2.21 -7.82 -7.78
CA ARG A 191 2.57 -7.06 -8.97
C ARG A 191 2.13 -5.60 -8.78
N GLY A 192 3.08 -4.72 -8.51
CA GLY A 192 2.84 -3.28 -8.56
C GLY A 192 2.46 -2.81 -9.98
N PRO A 193 2.05 -1.56 -10.16
CA PRO A 193 1.73 -0.98 -11.46
C PRO A 193 2.91 -1.10 -12.44
N ALA A 194 2.61 -1.04 -13.75
CA ALA A 194 3.62 -1.24 -14.80
C ALA A 194 4.60 -0.07 -14.97
N LEU A 195 4.32 1.08 -14.37
CA LEU A 195 5.16 2.27 -14.43
C LEU A 195 6.53 2.00 -13.81
N GLY A 196 7.58 2.52 -14.43
CA GLY A 196 8.98 2.28 -14.00
C GLY A 196 9.53 0.89 -14.34
N LYS A 197 8.73 -0.06 -14.83
CA LYS A 197 9.15 -1.40 -15.22
C LYS A 197 9.65 -1.49 -16.66
N SER A 198 10.20 -2.63 -17.04
CA SER A 198 10.73 -2.85 -18.41
C SER A 198 9.70 -2.65 -19.53
N ASN A 199 8.40 -2.82 -19.20
CA ASN A 199 7.29 -2.62 -20.13
C ASN A 199 6.60 -1.26 -19.99
N ASP A 200 7.23 -0.29 -19.32
CA ASP A 200 6.71 1.07 -19.19
C ASP A 200 6.57 1.74 -20.58
N PRO A 201 5.38 2.21 -20.96
CA PRO A 201 5.15 2.87 -22.25
C PRO A 201 6.06 4.09 -22.49
N ARG A 202 6.42 4.80 -21.43
CA ARG A 202 7.30 5.99 -21.50
C ARG A 202 8.69 5.65 -22.03
N LYS A 203 9.21 4.46 -21.69
CA LYS A 203 10.49 3.98 -22.24
C LYS A 203 10.43 3.70 -23.73
N GLN A 204 9.25 3.34 -24.25
CA GLN A 204 9.05 3.14 -25.68
C GLN A 204 9.11 4.48 -26.42
N VAL A 205 8.46 5.53 -25.86
CA VAL A 205 8.52 6.88 -26.42
C VAL A 205 9.94 7.41 -26.41
N ALA A 206 10.66 7.25 -25.31
CA ALA A 206 12.06 7.65 -25.20
C ALA A 206 12.95 6.93 -26.23
N ALA A 207 12.78 5.61 -26.42
CA ALA A 207 13.53 4.85 -27.40
C ALA A 207 13.20 5.26 -28.84
N GLN A 208 11.94 5.60 -29.14
CA GLN A 208 11.54 6.15 -30.44
C GLN A 208 12.16 7.52 -30.67
N GLY A 209 12.13 8.40 -29.67
CA GLY A 209 12.75 9.72 -29.75
C GLY A 209 14.26 9.65 -29.98
N ALA A 210 14.94 8.77 -29.23
CA ALA A 210 16.38 8.55 -29.40
C ALA A 210 16.72 8.03 -30.82
N ALA A 211 15.90 7.12 -31.37
CA ALA A 211 16.08 6.62 -32.74
C ALA A 211 15.88 7.73 -33.79
N LEU A 212 14.83 8.56 -33.64
CA LEU A 212 14.56 9.68 -34.52
C LEU A 212 15.68 10.73 -34.44
N ALA A 213 16.16 11.07 -33.25
CA ALA A 213 17.28 11.99 -33.05
C ALA A 213 18.59 11.48 -33.69
N ALA A 214 18.78 10.16 -33.74
CA ALA A 214 19.89 9.50 -34.40
C ALA A 214 19.69 9.31 -35.92
N GLY A 215 18.59 9.79 -36.51
CA GLY A 215 18.26 9.59 -37.93
C GLY A 215 17.93 8.15 -38.30
N GLN A 216 17.55 7.33 -37.33
CA GLN A 216 17.19 5.93 -37.49
C GLN A 216 15.68 5.76 -37.55
N ALA A 217 15.24 4.69 -38.23
CA ALA A 217 13.82 4.34 -38.17
C ALA A 217 13.41 3.96 -36.73
N PRO A 218 12.30 4.52 -36.21
CA PRO A 218 11.85 4.20 -34.86
C PRO A 218 11.59 2.69 -34.73
N PRO A 219 11.91 2.06 -33.57
CA PRO A 219 11.63 0.66 -33.33
C PRO A 219 10.13 0.42 -33.43
N ALA A 220 9.73 -0.67 -34.09
CA ALA A 220 8.33 -1.04 -34.24
C ALA A 220 7.63 -1.12 -32.87
N LEU A 221 6.41 -0.58 -32.79
CA LEU A 221 5.54 -0.71 -31.61
C LEU A 221 5.39 -2.19 -31.22
N GLY A 222 6.03 -2.60 -30.13
CA GLY A 222 6.08 -3.98 -29.68
C GLY A 222 7.46 -4.63 -29.68
N ALA A 223 8.45 -4.10 -30.39
CA ALA A 223 9.80 -4.66 -30.41
C ALA A 223 10.53 -4.52 -29.07
N LEU A 224 10.10 -3.56 -28.22
CA LEU A 224 10.58 -3.37 -26.85
C LEU A 224 9.69 -4.07 -25.80
N ARG A 225 8.63 -4.75 -26.23
CA ARG A 225 7.90 -5.68 -25.37
C ARG A 225 8.76 -6.94 -25.22
N GLY A 226 9.72 -6.89 -24.33
CA GLY A 226 10.24 -8.11 -23.75
C GLY A 226 9.07 -8.96 -23.29
N ASP A 227 8.96 -10.18 -23.76
CA ASP A 227 7.95 -11.23 -23.58
C ASP A 227 7.02 -11.15 -22.36
N ASN A 228 6.23 -10.12 -22.22
CA ASN A 228 5.27 -10.01 -21.14
C ASN A 228 3.89 -9.63 -21.63
N ASN A 229 3.14 -10.68 -21.98
CA ASN A 229 1.72 -10.65 -22.23
C ASN A 229 0.89 -10.13 -21.06
N GLY A 230 -0.09 -9.40 -21.42
CA GLY A 230 -1.34 -9.35 -20.70
C GLY A 230 -1.78 -7.93 -20.44
N ILE A 231 -2.55 -7.48 -21.27
CA ILE A 231 -3.72 -6.64 -21.40
C ILE A 231 -3.55 -5.80 -22.66
N GLY A 232 -4.06 -6.31 -23.73
CA GLY A 232 -4.16 -5.60 -24.99
C GLY A 232 -4.91 -6.53 -25.94
N GLY A 233 -6.17 -6.22 -26.16
CA GLY A 233 -7.03 -6.96 -27.05
C GLY A 233 -6.38 -7.17 -28.41
N ALA A 234 -6.44 -8.39 -28.89
CA ALA A 234 -6.11 -8.77 -30.23
C ALA A 234 -6.93 -7.95 -31.24
N ALA A 235 -6.25 -7.08 -31.96
CA ALA A 235 -6.77 -6.56 -33.22
C ALA A 235 -6.42 -7.57 -34.31
N GLY A 236 -7.43 -8.25 -34.79
CA GLY A 236 -7.67 -8.71 -36.11
C GLY A 236 -6.57 -9.41 -36.90
N GLN A 237 -6.54 -10.74 -36.86
CA GLN A 237 -6.33 -11.52 -38.07
C GLN A 237 -7.66 -12.14 -38.46
N ALA A 238 -8.14 -11.75 -39.61
CA ALA A 238 -9.29 -12.35 -40.23
C ALA A 238 -9.00 -13.80 -40.61
N ALA A 239 -9.75 -14.76 -40.06
CA ALA A 239 -9.85 -16.10 -40.54
C ALA A 239 -11.28 -16.34 -41.05
N PRO A 240 -11.47 -17.16 -42.07
CA PRO A 240 -12.67 -17.16 -42.89
C PRO A 240 -13.89 -17.82 -42.23
N ALA A 241 -15.06 -17.36 -42.70
CA ALA A 241 -16.37 -17.73 -42.25
C ALA A 241 -16.66 -19.24 -42.19
N GLY A 242 -17.11 -19.70 -41.02
CA GLY A 242 -17.79 -20.99 -40.83
C GLY A 242 -19.13 -20.76 -40.12
N ARG A 243 -20.21 -21.13 -40.82
CA ARG A 243 -21.62 -21.05 -40.41
C ARG A 243 -21.96 -21.96 -39.22
N GLY A 244 -22.88 -21.52 -38.39
CA GLY A 244 -23.71 -22.33 -37.48
C GLY A 244 -24.01 -21.57 -36.19
N GLY A 245 -25.09 -21.04 -35.94
CA GLY A 245 -26.45 -21.41 -35.74
C GLY A 245 -26.72 -21.70 -34.26
N GLY A 246 -27.49 -20.85 -33.50
CA GLY A 246 -28.01 -21.25 -32.19
C GLY A 246 -28.50 -20.10 -31.30
N ARG A 247 -29.75 -19.88 -31.35
CA ARG A 247 -30.69 -19.06 -30.54
C ARG A 247 -30.52 -19.11 -29.02
N GLY A 248 -30.77 -17.96 -28.37
CA GLY A 248 -31.85 -17.92 -27.36
C GLY A 248 -31.44 -17.50 -25.93
N GLY A 249 -32.10 -16.50 -25.37
CA GLY A 249 -32.30 -16.40 -23.93
C GLY A 249 -32.25 -14.98 -23.33
N ARG A 250 -33.41 -14.32 -23.32
CA ARG A 250 -33.76 -13.10 -22.56
C ARG A 250 -33.92 -13.38 -21.06
N GLY A 251 -33.66 -12.37 -20.24
CA GLY A 251 -34.11 -12.18 -18.85
C GLY A 251 -33.15 -11.29 -18.11
N GLY A 252 -33.33 -10.13 -17.69
CA GLY A 252 -34.48 -9.43 -17.14
C GLY A 252 -34.50 -9.57 -15.60
N GLY A 253 -34.00 -8.56 -14.79
CA GLY A 253 -34.17 -8.55 -13.35
C GLY A 253 -33.58 -7.31 -12.68
N ARG A 254 -34.44 -6.32 -12.46
CA ARG A 254 -34.22 -5.15 -11.57
C ARG A 254 -34.45 -5.54 -10.10
N GLY A 255 -33.78 -4.80 -9.17
CA GLY A 255 -34.10 -4.73 -7.74
C GLY A 255 -32.91 -4.17 -6.97
N ALA A 256 -32.85 -2.97 -6.60
CA ALA A 256 -33.43 -2.14 -5.56
C ALA A 256 -32.77 -2.35 -4.18
N ALA A 257 -32.02 -1.32 -3.79
CA ALA A 257 -31.83 -0.65 -2.50
C ALA A 257 -32.03 -1.44 -1.18
N GLY A 258 -31.03 -1.29 -0.28
CA GLY A 258 -31.15 -1.54 1.15
C GLY A 258 -30.00 -0.95 1.89
N ALA A 259 -30.23 0.22 2.48
CA ALA A 259 -29.32 0.89 3.40
C ALA A 259 -29.25 0.14 4.74
N GLY A 260 -28.05 0.04 5.33
CA GLY A 260 -27.85 -0.41 6.70
C GLY A 260 -26.56 0.17 7.25
N ALA A 261 -26.70 1.15 8.11
CA ALA A 261 -25.62 1.81 8.83
C ALA A 261 -25.07 0.90 9.95
N GLY A 262 -23.80 1.03 10.24
CA GLY A 262 -23.26 0.70 11.57
C GLY A 262 -21.87 0.09 11.55
N GLY A 263 -20.92 0.77 12.16
CA GLY A 263 -19.67 0.20 12.62
C GLY A 263 -18.42 0.81 11.96
N ALA A 264 -17.96 1.92 12.54
CA ALA A 264 -16.61 2.42 12.31
C ALA A 264 -15.65 1.51 13.05
N ASP A 265 -14.83 0.77 12.31
CA ASP A 265 -13.61 0.18 12.82
C ASP A 265 -12.47 0.40 11.84
N GLY A 266 -11.33 0.77 12.44
CA GLY A 266 -10.15 1.39 11.87
C GLY A 266 -9.65 0.80 10.57
N ALA A 267 -9.35 1.71 9.67
CA ALA A 267 -8.67 1.46 8.42
C ALA A 267 -7.27 0.92 8.66
N ASP A 268 -7.11 -0.40 8.50
CA ASP A 268 -5.81 -1.05 8.30
C ASP A 268 -5.39 -0.82 6.84
N GLN A 269 -4.56 0.17 6.62
CA GLN A 269 -3.88 0.39 5.34
C GLN A 269 -2.37 0.42 5.51
N GLY A 270 -1.83 -0.72 5.94
CA GLY A 270 -0.44 -1.07 5.75
C GLY A 270 -0.31 -1.82 4.41
N GLY A 271 0.28 -1.19 3.41
CA GLY A 271 0.26 -1.64 2.02
C GLY A 271 0.96 -2.95 1.68
N ASP A 272 1.17 -3.90 2.57
CA ASP A 272 1.80 -5.18 2.28
C ASP A 272 0.87 -6.41 2.38
N ASP A 273 -0.35 -6.26 2.90
CA ASP A 273 -1.20 -7.39 3.26
C ASP A 273 -2.46 -7.62 2.40
N ALA A 274 -2.77 -6.78 1.42
CA ALA A 274 -4.04 -6.81 0.69
C ALA A 274 -4.06 -7.68 -0.59
N ALA A 275 -3.04 -8.47 -0.89
CA ALA A 275 -2.95 -9.22 -2.15
C ALA A 275 -3.30 -10.72 -2.07
N ALA A 276 -3.91 -11.20 -0.99
CA ALA A 276 -4.13 -12.64 -0.81
C ALA A 276 -5.54 -13.15 -1.08
N ALA A 277 -6.48 -12.36 -1.58
CA ALA A 277 -7.83 -12.86 -1.82
C ALA A 277 -8.54 -12.19 -3.00
N THR A 278 -8.23 -12.55 -4.23
CA THR A 278 -9.20 -12.72 -5.32
C THR A 278 -8.55 -13.51 -6.45
N GLY A 279 -8.87 -14.80 -6.53
CA GLY A 279 -8.56 -15.63 -7.67
C GLY A 279 -9.42 -15.20 -8.86
N PHE A 280 -8.78 -14.61 -9.87
CA PHE A 280 -9.28 -14.66 -11.24
C PHE A 280 -8.25 -15.41 -12.09
N GLY A 281 -8.68 -16.54 -12.58
CA GLY A 281 -7.91 -17.43 -13.40
C GLY A 281 -7.42 -16.75 -14.68
N GLY A 282 -6.14 -16.85 -14.94
CA GLY A 282 -5.53 -16.44 -16.18
C GLY A 282 -4.31 -17.31 -16.45
N GLY A 283 -4.36 -18.02 -17.56
CA GLY A 283 -3.47 -19.05 -18.06
C GLY A 283 -1.97 -18.83 -17.83
N GLY A 284 -1.32 -19.93 -17.53
CA GLY A 284 0.05 -20.04 -17.08
C GLY A 284 1.10 -19.42 -18.00
N ARG A 285 2.02 -18.70 -17.37
CA ARG A 285 3.39 -18.52 -17.86
C ARG A 285 4.34 -19.37 -17.02
N ARG A 286 4.85 -20.40 -17.63
CA ARG A 286 6.02 -21.13 -17.16
C ARG A 286 7.24 -20.23 -17.37
N GLY A 287 8.00 -19.89 -16.32
CA GLY A 287 9.39 -19.58 -16.44
C GLY A 287 10.06 -18.46 -15.66
N GLN A 288 9.36 -17.58 -14.93
CA GLN A 288 10.05 -16.69 -13.98
C GLN A 288 9.55 -16.98 -12.56
N ALA A 289 10.45 -17.36 -11.68
CA ALA A 289 10.17 -17.47 -10.26
C ALA A 289 9.67 -16.10 -9.77
N ALA A 290 8.54 -16.10 -9.05
CA ALA A 290 8.05 -14.89 -8.41
C ALA A 290 9.12 -14.37 -7.43
N VAL A 291 9.39 -13.08 -7.48
CA VAL A 291 10.38 -12.46 -6.59
C VAL A 291 9.80 -12.43 -5.19
N LYS A 292 10.45 -13.14 -4.26
CA LYS A 292 10.11 -13.14 -2.84
C LYS A 292 10.95 -12.08 -2.13
N ASP A 293 10.48 -10.84 -2.13
CA ASP A 293 11.15 -9.72 -1.45
C ASP A 293 10.19 -8.87 -0.61
N GLY A 294 8.94 -9.29 -0.45
CA GLY A 294 8.04 -8.84 0.61
C GLY A 294 8.31 -9.56 1.93
N GLY A 295 7.74 -9.11 3.03
CA GLY A 295 7.93 -9.72 4.35
C GLY A 295 9.27 -9.42 4.99
N ALA A 296 9.84 -10.38 5.72
CA ALA A 296 11.02 -10.21 6.58
C ALA A 296 10.88 -9.05 7.57
N LEU A 297 9.67 -8.83 8.10
CA LEU A 297 9.39 -7.80 9.09
C LEU A 297 10.01 -8.20 10.43
N THR A 298 10.59 -7.22 11.13
CA THR A 298 11.19 -7.40 12.45
C THR A 298 10.25 -6.94 13.57
N PRO A 299 10.44 -7.37 14.83
CA PRO A 299 9.66 -6.83 15.95
C PRO A 299 9.71 -5.30 16.03
N LEU A 300 10.89 -4.70 15.72
CA LEU A 300 11.05 -3.24 15.72
C LEU A 300 10.21 -2.57 14.62
N VAL A 301 10.15 -3.17 13.42
CA VAL A 301 9.29 -2.65 12.33
C VAL A 301 7.81 -2.72 12.71
N TYR A 302 7.37 -3.81 13.36
CA TYR A 302 6.00 -3.91 13.87
C TYR A 302 5.69 -2.82 14.91
N ALA A 303 6.58 -2.60 15.90
CA ALA A 303 6.42 -1.56 16.91
C ALA A 303 6.38 -0.14 16.31
N VAL A 304 7.17 0.10 15.25
CA VAL A 304 7.14 1.38 14.52
C VAL A 304 5.82 1.54 13.76
N ARG A 305 5.29 0.49 13.14
CA ARG A 305 3.98 0.52 12.45
C ARG A 305 2.84 0.87 13.39
N SER A 306 2.85 0.33 14.60
CA SER A 306 1.85 0.64 15.64
C SER A 306 2.07 2.01 16.31
N ASN A 307 3.16 2.73 15.97
CA ASN A 307 3.56 4.01 16.59
C ASN A 307 3.71 3.92 18.11
N ASP A 308 4.13 2.77 18.62
CA ASP A 308 4.32 2.58 20.06
C ASP A 308 5.76 2.83 20.49
N LEU A 309 6.01 4.03 20.96
CA LEU A 309 7.34 4.46 21.42
C LEU A 309 7.89 3.59 22.56
N GLU A 310 7.05 3.11 23.48
CA GLU A 310 7.51 2.31 24.62
C GLU A 310 7.97 0.91 24.16
N SER A 311 7.27 0.30 23.21
CA SER A 311 7.73 -0.93 22.55
C SER A 311 9.04 -0.73 21.80
N VAL A 312 9.18 0.38 21.05
CA VAL A 312 10.42 0.72 20.34
C VAL A 312 11.57 0.86 21.33
N LYS A 313 11.39 1.59 22.45
CA LYS A 313 12.39 1.72 23.51
C LYS A 313 12.81 0.37 24.08
N ALA A 314 11.84 -0.48 24.41
CA ALA A 314 12.11 -1.80 24.98
C ALA A 314 12.93 -2.68 24.01
N LEU A 315 12.59 -2.68 22.73
CA LEU A 315 13.27 -3.45 21.70
C LEU A 315 14.71 -2.94 21.46
N LEU A 316 14.91 -1.62 21.33
CA LEU A 316 16.23 -1.03 21.15
C LEU A 316 17.14 -1.28 22.38
N ALA A 317 16.60 -1.15 23.59
CA ALA A 317 17.33 -1.45 24.82
C ALA A 317 17.75 -2.93 24.91
N ALA A 318 17.00 -3.84 24.30
CA ALA A 318 17.31 -5.26 24.20
C ALA A 318 18.23 -5.61 23.02
N GLY A 319 18.73 -4.62 22.27
CA GLY A 319 19.68 -4.80 21.18
C GLY A 319 19.06 -5.11 19.82
N ALA A 320 17.80 -4.73 19.60
CA ALA A 320 17.24 -4.71 18.25
C ALA A 320 18.06 -3.75 17.36
N ASP A 321 18.31 -4.15 16.12
CA ASP A 321 19.05 -3.34 15.17
C ASP A 321 18.14 -2.27 14.57
N VAL A 322 18.43 -1.00 14.87
CA VAL A 322 17.66 0.17 14.37
C VAL A 322 17.69 0.28 12.84
N ASN A 323 18.67 -0.36 12.19
CA ASN A 323 18.87 -0.35 10.74
C ASN A 323 18.52 -1.67 10.07
N GLN A 324 17.97 -2.65 10.80
CA GLN A 324 17.55 -3.92 10.20
C GLN A 324 16.37 -3.69 9.26
N VAL A 325 16.54 -4.11 8.00
CA VAL A 325 15.55 -3.86 6.94
C VAL A 325 14.65 -5.06 6.68
N THR A 326 13.46 -4.78 6.16
CA THR A 326 12.53 -5.79 5.61
C THR A 326 13.02 -6.39 4.30
N GLY A 327 12.31 -7.36 3.75
CA GLY A 327 12.65 -7.99 2.48
C GLY A 327 12.82 -7.02 1.32
N TYR A 328 12.02 -5.95 1.26
CA TYR A 328 12.16 -4.88 0.26
C TYR A 328 13.12 -3.77 0.67
N GLY A 329 13.71 -3.83 1.84
CA GLY A 329 14.66 -2.83 2.31
C GLY A 329 14.05 -1.69 3.12
N TRP A 330 12.81 -1.81 3.61
CA TRP A 330 12.24 -0.82 4.51
C TRP A 330 12.94 -0.86 5.86
N SER A 331 13.60 0.24 6.24
CA SER A 331 14.13 0.43 7.58
C SER A 331 13.04 0.92 8.55
N PRO A 332 13.21 0.78 9.87
CA PRO A 332 12.31 1.39 10.85
C PRO A 332 12.10 2.90 10.60
N LEU A 333 13.15 3.64 10.22
CA LEU A 333 13.06 5.06 9.91
C LEU A 333 12.21 5.32 8.65
N LEU A 334 12.37 4.52 7.59
CA LEU A 334 11.52 4.62 6.40
C LEU A 334 10.05 4.33 6.72
N VAL A 335 9.78 3.32 7.56
CA VAL A 335 8.41 2.99 7.99
C VAL A 335 7.80 4.11 8.82
N ALA A 336 8.55 4.68 9.77
CA ALA A 336 8.10 5.85 10.54
C ALA A 336 7.80 7.05 9.63
N THR A 337 8.68 7.31 8.65
CA THR A 337 8.50 8.39 7.67
C THR A 337 7.26 8.18 6.81
N GLN A 338 7.06 6.97 6.26
CA GLN A 338 5.89 6.64 5.44
C GLN A 338 4.58 6.90 6.18
N ASN A 339 4.53 6.51 7.46
CA ASN A 339 3.34 6.66 8.29
C ASN A 339 3.21 8.05 8.92
N ARG A 340 4.12 8.99 8.63
CA ARG A 340 4.17 10.35 9.20
C ARG A 340 4.29 10.37 10.73
N TYR A 341 4.93 9.35 11.31
CA TYR A 341 5.32 9.29 12.72
C TYR A 341 6.67 9.98 12.90
N TYR A 342 6.70 11.27 12.65
CA TYR A 342 7.96 12.04 12.58
C TYR A 342 8.65 12.18 13.92
N LYS A 343 7.89 12.26 15.02
CA LYS A 343 8.48 12.23 16.37
C LYS A 343 9.17 10.90 16.67
N LEU A 344 8.54 9.80 16.24
CA LEU A 344 9.18 8.48 16.35
C LEU A 344 10.38 8.38 15.40
N GLY A 345 10.31 8.93 14.19
CA GLY A 345 11.43 9.05 13.27
C GLY A 345 12.60 9.82 13.87
N ALA A 346 12.33 10.95 14.52
CA ALA A 346 13.34 11.72 15.24
C ALA A 346 13.99 10.90 16.37
N TYR A 347 13.18 10.16 17.13
CA TYR A 347 13.69 9.26 18.16
C TYR A 347 14.62 8.19 17.59
N LEU A 348 14.25 7.56 16.47
CA LEU A 348 15.09 6.55 15.79
C LEU A 348 16.42 7.15 15.32
N LEU A 349 16.39 8.37 14.75
CA LEU A 349 17.61 9.10 14.34
C LEU A 349 18.56 9.36 15.53
N ASP A 350 18.03 9.74 16.68
CA ASP A 350 18.81 9.96 17.90
C ASP A 350 19.39 8.65 18.47
N HIS A 351 18.85 7.49 18.03
CA HIS A 351 19.32 6.16 18.43
C HIS A 351 20.09 5.44 17.32
N GLY A 352 20.62 6.18 16.33
CA GLY A 352 21.55 5.65 15.33
C GLY A 352 20.89 5.10 14.06
N ALA A 353 19.64 5.47 13.77
CA ALA A 353 19.05 5.17 12.46
C ALA A 353 19.83 5.89 11.36
N ASP A 354 20.22 5.15 10.32
CA ASP A 354 20.90 5.69 9.15
C ASP A 354 19.92 6.52 8.32
N VAL A 355 20.17 7.84 8.28
CA VAL A 355 19.36 8.82 7.57
C VAL A 355 19.36 8.61 6.04
N ASN A 356 20.35 7.86 5.52
CA ASN A 356 20.54 7.60 4.09
C ASN A 356 20.15 6.18 3.66
N LEU A 357 19.73 5.32 4.60
CA LEU A 357 19.37 3.96 4.29
C LEU A 357 18.09 3.94 3.43
N ALA A 358 18.25 3.53 2.18
CA ALA A 358 17.19 3.50 1.19
C ALA A 358 16.63 2.07 0.99
N ASN A 359 15.37 1.96 0.59
CA ASN A 359 14.80 0.70 0.16
C ASN A 359 15.31 0.29 -1.24
N LYS A 360 14.86 -0.87 -1.75
CA LYS A 360 15.25 -1.37 -3.08
C LYS A 360 14.85 -0.46 -4.25
N GLY A 361 13.83 0.38 -4.07
CA GLY A 361 13.44 1.45 -5.00
C GLY A 361 14.29 2.71 -4.87
N ALA A 362 15.33 2.68 -4.02
CA ALA A 362 16.19 3.83 -3.69
C ALA A 362 15.43 5.01 -3.06
N TRP A 363 14.32 4.76 -2.38
CA TRP A 363 13.63 5.75 -1.58
C TRP A 363 14.36 5.95 -0.28
N THR A 364 14.90 7.15 -0.10
CA THR A 364 15.50 7.60 1.18
C THR A 364 14.44 8.23 2.09
N PRO A 365 14.69 8.35 3.40
CA PRO A 365 13.81 9.08 4.30
C PRO A 365 13.55 10.52 3.83
N LEU A 366 14.55 11.20 3.26
CA LEU A 366 14.40 12.56 2.75
C LEU A 366 13.45 12.62 1.54
N TYR A 367 13.64 11.73 0.55
CA TYR A 367 12.74 11.68 -0.62
C TYR A 367 11.32 11.36 -0.20
N LEU A 368 11.15 10.38 0.69
CA LEU A 368 9.85 9.95 1.20
C LEU A 368 9.13 11.04 2.01
N ALA A 369 9.85 11.78 2.86
CA ALA A 369 9.29 12.90 3.60
C ALA A 369 8.87 14.05 2.66
N THR A 370 9.66 14.32 1.61
CA THR A 370 9.34 15.28 0.55
C THR A 370 8.07 14.87 -0.19
N ASP A 371 7.95 13.60 -0.56
CA ASP A 371 6.77 13.07 -1.22
C ASP A 371 5.54 13.13 -0.33
N ASN A 372 5.65 12.74 0.94
CA ASN A 372 4.57 12.85 1.92
C ASN A 372 4.03 14.28 2.12
N ARG A 373 4.90 15.30 2.00
CA ARG A 373 4.53 16.71 2.06
C ARG A 373 3.78 17.16 0.82
N ASN A 374 4.14 16.59 -0.32
CA ASN A 374 3.64 16.93 -1.64
C ASN A 374 2.75 15.83 -2.24
N ILE A 375 2.17 14.98 -1.38
CA ILE A 375 1.38 13.84 -1.84
C ILE A 375 0.14 14.32 -2.57
N GLU A 376 -0.15 13.66 -3.65
CA GLU A 376 -1.33 13.92 -4.46
C GLU A 376 -2.60 13.81 -3.63
N SER A 377 -3.52 14.76 -3.81
CA SER A 377 -4.85 14.69 -3.23
C SER A 377 -5.64 13.61 -3.96
N GLY A 378 -5.58 12.41 -3.46
CA GLY A 378 -6.39 11.30 -3.94
C GLY A 378 -7.50 11.00 -2.94
N ASP A 379 -8.32 10.01 -3.26
CA ASP A 379 -9.48 9.55 -2.50
C ASP A 379 -9.14 8.97 -1.10
N TYR A 380 -7.90 9.06 -0.67
CA TYR A 380 -7.45 8.52 0.60
C TYR A 380 -7.33 9.60 1.67
N PRO A 381 -7.86 9.37 2.87
CA PRO A 381 -7.62 10.26 3.99
C PRO A 381 -6.12 10.27 4.33
N VAL A 382 -5.48 11.39 4.06
CA VAL A 382 -4.06 11.59 4.38
C VAL A 382 -3.90 11.76 5.88
N ARG A 383 -3.16 10.87 6.54
CA ARG A 383 -2.85 11.00 7.96
C ARG A 383 -2.05 12.28 8.20
N LYS A 384 -2.51 13.10 9.13
CA LYS A 384 -1.74 14.28 9.57
C LYS A 384 -0.49 13.83 10.32
N GLY A 385 0.66 14.42 10.00
CA GLY A 385 1.90 14.17 10.74
C GLY A 385 1.81 14.67 12.19
N ASP A 386 2.55 14.04 13.09
CA ASP A 386 2.68 14.43 14.49
C ASP A 386 3.75 15.53 14.73
N MET A 387 4.42 15.95 13.66
CA MET A 387 5.34 17.08 13.53
C MET A 387 5.11 17.73 12.15
N ASP A 388 5.49 18.99 11.99
CA ASP A 388 5.48 19.63 10.67
C ASP A 388 6.44 18.94 9.69
N HIS A 389 6.03 18.82 8.43
CA HIS A 389 6.83 18.15 7.41
C HIS A 389 8.18 18.85 7.15
N LEU A 390 8.20 20.20 7.10
CA LEU A 390 9.44 20.95 6.89
C LEU A 390 10.38 20.80 8.07
N ASP A 391 9.86 20.77 9.30
CA ASP A 391 10.67 20.55 10.49
C ASP A 391 11.34 19.18 10.47
N PHE A 392 10.60 18.14 10.07
CA PHE A 392 11.16 16.79 9.95
C PHE A 392 12.17 16.69 8.81
N ILE A 393 11.86 17.28 7.63
CA ILE A 393 12.80 17.33 6.50
C ILE A 393 14.08 18.07 6.90
N LYS A 394 13.95 19.21 7.59
CA LYS A 394 15.12 19.93 8.12
C LYS A 394 15.92 19.06 9.07
N LEU A 395 15.28 18.33 9.98
CA LEU A 395 15.97 17.41 10.87
C LEU A 395 16.76 16.34 10.10
N LEU A 396 16.16 15.73 9.04
CA LEU A 396 16.85 14.76 8.19
C LEU A 396 18.09 15.38 7.53
N LEU A 397 17.99 16.59 7.02
CA LEU A 397 19.09 17.32 6.40
C LEU A 397 20.18 17.66 7.42
N ASP A 398 19.82 18.15 8.61
CA ASP A 398 20.74 18.44 9.71
C ASP A 398 21.47 17.18 10.20
N LYS A 399 20.86 15.99 10.10
CA LYS A 399 21.45 14.67 10.38
C LYS A 399 22.28 14.10 9.21
N GLY A 400 22.46 14.85 8.13
CA GLY A 400 23.32 14.47 7.01
C GLY A 400 22.62 13.64 5.91
N ALA A 401 21.33 13.84 5.71
CA ALA A 401 20.65 13.24 4.57
C ALA A 401 21.27 13.72 3.27
N ASN A 402 21.53 12.78 2.34
CA ASN A 402 22.01 13.11 0.99
C ASN A 402 20.91 13.80 0.19
N VAL A 403 21.00 15.13 0.08
CA VAL A 403 20.02 15.99 -0.59
C VAL A 403 19.87 15.67 -2.06
N ASN A 404 20.90 15.10 -2.68
CA ASN A 404 20.96 14.75 -4.12
C ASN A 404 20.74 13.25 -4.38
N ALA A 405 20.26 12.50 -3.38
CA ALA A 405 19.90 11.10 -3.57
C ALA A 405 18.83 10.96 -4.66
N ARG A 406 19.02 9.97 -5.55
CA ARG A 406 18.14 9.71 -6.70
C ARG A 406 17.34 8.45 -6.47
N MET A 407 16.02 8.49 -6.61
CA MET A 407 15.17 7.32 -6.52
C MET A 407 15.21 6.49 -7.83
N LYS A 408 14.87 5.21 -7.76
CA LYS A 408 14.90 4.27 -8.91
C LYS A 408 13.53 3.78 -9.35
N ASP A 409 12.60 3.64 -8.43
CA ASP A 409 11.31 3.00 -8.71
C ASP A 409 10.22 3.63 -7.85
N SER A 410 9.23 4.25 -8.50
CA SER A 410 8.10 4.89 -7.84
C SER A 410 6.97 3.94 -7.48
N THR A 411 7.04 2.66 -7.90
CA THR A 411 5.90 1.76 -7.87
C THR A 411 5.60 1.12 -6.51
N GLU A 412 6.52 1.23 -5.55
CA GLU A 412 6.41 0.53 -4.26
C GLU A 412 5.84 1.40 -3.13
N THR A 413 5.87 2.70 -3.30
CA THR A 413 5.50 3.66 -2.25
C THR A 413 4.21 4.39 -2.55
N ARG A 414 3.75 4.33 -3.78
CA ARG A 414 2.49 4.91 -4.24
C ARG A 414 1.59 3.85 -4.85
N THR A 415 0.33 3.87 -4.47
CA THR A 415 -0.73 3.25 -5.26
C THR A 415 -1.08 4.22 -6.39
N VAL A 416 -0.34 4.16 -7.49
CA VAL A 416 -0.61 5.01 -8.66
C VAL A 416 -1.74 4.38 -9.46
N PHE A 417 -2.95 4.91 -9.33
CA PHE A 417 -4.10 4.50 -10.16
C PHE A 417 -4.07 5.12 -11.56
N THR A 418 -3.28 6.16 -11.75
CA THR A 418 -3.18 6.87 -13.02
C THR A 418 -1.79 6.73 -13.61
N ASN A 419 -1.72 6.41 -14.91
CA ASN A 419 -0.48 6.51 -15.66
C ASN A 419 -0.09 8.00 -15.77
N GLN A 420 0.73 8.47 -14.86
CA GLN A 420 1.35 9.77 -15.03
C GLN A 420 2.27 9.73 -16.26
N TRP A 421 2.32 10.83 -16.98
CA TRP A 421 3.17 10.95 -18.15
C TRP A 421 4.60 11.41 -17.82
N LEU A 422 4.96 11.39 -16.53
CA LEU A 422 6.29 11.60 -16.00
C LEU A 422 6.89 10.26 -15.56
N ASP A 423 8.09 9.93 -16.01
CA ASP A 423 8.92 8.89 -15.38
C ASP A 423 9.78 9.55 -14.30
N GLU A 424 9.47 9.26 -13.06
CA GLU A 424 10.17 9.83 -11.90
C GLU A 424 11.50 9.13 -11.60
N ASN A 425 11.87 8.06 -12.32
CA ASN A 425 13.15 7.37 -12.08
C ASN A 425 14.31 8.35 -12.21
N GLY A 426 15.16 8.38 -11.20
CA GLY A 426 16.26 9.33 -11.10
C GLY A 426 15.90 10.66 -10.46
N ALA A 427 14.64 10.89 -10.08
CA ALA A 427 14.24 12.12 -9.41
C ALA A 427 14.92 12.29 -8.05
N THR A 428 15.23 13.54 -7.71
CA THR A 428 15.69 13.98 -6.39
C THR A 428 14.53 14.58 -5.59
N ALA A 429 14.74 14.77 -4.28
CA ALA A 429 13.80 15.52 -3.44
C ALA A 429 13.52 16.93 -4.00
N PHE A 430 14.53 17.59 -4.57
CA PHE A 430 14.38 18.92 -5.19
C PHE A 430 13.44 18.88 -6.40
N LEU A 431 13.63 17.92 -7.30
CA LEU A 431 12.76 17.75 -8.47
C LEU A 431 11.31 17.46 -8.03
N ARG A 432 11.11 16.61 -7.02
CA ARG A 432 9.78 16.31 -6.48
C ARG A 432 9.10 17.54 -5.86
N ALA A 433 9.85 18.36 -5.11
CA ALA A 433 9.35 19.63 -4.58
C ALA A 433 8.97 20.61 -5.71
N SER A 434 9.78 20.66 -6.78
CA SER A 434 9.52 21.51 -7.95
C SER A 434 8.22 21.14 -8.67
N GLN A 435 7.89 19.84 -8.75
CA GLN A 435 6.65 19.36 -9.39
C GLN A 435 5.38 19.93 -8.72
N SER A 436 5.41 20.13 -7.41
CA SER A 436 4.29 20.69 -6.64
C SER A 436 4.38 22.21 -6.43
N GLY A 437 5.43 22.86 -6.93
CA GLY A 437 5.67 24.28 -6.67
C GLY A 437 5.93 24.59 -5.19
N ASP A 438 6.52 23.64 -4.44
CA ASP A 438 6.80 23.80 -3.00
C ASP A 438 8.05 24.68 -2.78
N VAL A 439 7.90 25.98 -3.02
CA VAL A 439 9.01 26.94 -2.95
C VAL A 439 9.69 26.97 -1.58
N PRO A 440 8.98 26.90 -0.44
CA PRO A 440 9.64 26.81 0.86
C PRO A 440 10.57 25.60 0.98
N LEU A 441 10.14 24.43 0.50
CA LEU A 441 10.97 23.24 0.51
C LEU A 441 12.11 23.32 -0.50
N MET A 442 11.86 23.82 -1.71
CA MET A 442 12.92 24.04 -2.72
C MET A 442 14.05 24.91 -2.13
N LYS A 443 13.73 26.02 -1.47
CA LYS A 443 14.70 26.90 -0.82
C LYS A 443 15.46 26.21 0.31
N LEU A 444 14.77 25.40 1.13
CA LEU A 444 15.39 24.62 2.18
C LEU A 444 16.40 23.60 1.62
N LEU A 445 16.04 22.88 0.56
CA LEU A 445 16.92 21.90 -0.09
C LEU A 445 18.13 22.58 -0.74
N LEU A 446 17.94 23.72 -1.43
CA LEU A 446 19.05 24.51 -1.98
C LEU A 446 20.02 24.99 -0.90
N ALA A 447 19.51 25.42 0.26
CA ALA A 447 20.35 25.84 1.40
C ALA A 447 21.21 24.69 1.94
N HIS A 448 20.82 23.43 1.69
CA HIS A 448 21.59 22.24 2.06
C HIS A 448 22.34 21.59 0.88
N GLY A 449 22.52 22.32 -0.23
CA GLY A 449 23.34 21.89 -1.37
C GLY A 449 22.62 21.01 -2.39
N ALA A 450 21.31 21.12 -2.52
CA ALA A 450 20.61 20.50 -3.64
C ALA A 450 21.10 21.04 -4.96
N ASP A 451 21.42 20.17 -5.90
CA ASP A 451 21.74 20.53 -7.28
C ASP A 451 20.44 20.57 -8.10
N PRO A 452 19.97 21.76 -8.53
CA PRO A 452 18.74 21.90 -9.28
C PRO A 452 18.83 21.33 -10.70
N LYS A 453 20.03 21.01 -11.19
CA LYS A 453 20.29 20.51 -12.54
C LYS A 453 20.20 19.00 -12.67
N ILE A 454 20.03 18.27 -11.58
CA ILE A 454 19.82 16.82 -11.61
C ILE A 454 18.43 16.55 -12.18
N ASP A 455 18.41 15.91 -13.32
CA ASP A 455 17.22 15.49 -14.06
C ASP A 455 16.83 14.02 -13.75
N THR A 456 15.68 13.56 -14.28
CA THR A 456 15.28 12.15 -14.24
C THR A 456 16.12 11.31 -15.21
N THR A 457 15.94 9.98 -15.20
CA THR A 457 16.60 9.07 -16.17
C THR A 457 16.13 9.27 -17.61
N LEU A 458 15.00 9.95 -17.82
CA LEU A 458 14.52 10.38 -19.14
C LEU A 458 14.77 11.89 -19.40
N HIS A 459 15.77 12.45 -18.73
CA HIS A 459 16.21 13.84 -18.85
C HIS A 459 15.09 14.88 -18.64
N VAL A 460 14.10 14.56 -17.77
CA VAL A 460 13.10 15.54 -17.36
C VAL A 460 13.67 16.41 -16.25
N THR A 461 13.73 17.72 -16.48
CA THR A 461 14.32 18.68 -15.55
C THR A 461 13.33 19.21 -14.51
N ALA A 462 13.84 19.82 -13.43
CA ALA A 462 13.03 20.48 -12.41
C ALA A 462 12.15 21.60 -13.01
N LEU A 463 12.62 22.33 -14.05
CA LEU A 463 11.85 23.37 -14.73
C LEU A 463 10.67 22.77 -15.51
N GLN A 464 10.88 21.63 -16.16
CA GLN A 464 9.82 20.96 -16.92
C GLN A 464 8.70 20.47 -15.99
N VAL A 465 9.02 19.85 -14.84
CA VAL A 465 7.99 19.39 -13.90
C VAL A 465 7.27 20.55 -13.22
N ALA A 466 7.98 21.64 -12.88
CA ALA A 466 7.36 22.85 -12.32
C ALA A 466 6.41 23.51 -13.32
N ALA A 467 6.74 23.49 -14.61
CA ALA A 467 5.91 24.02 -15.68
C ALA A 467 4.69 23.15 -15.99
N GLY A 468 4.68 21.86 -15.61
CA GLY A 468 3.52 20.99 -15.79
C GLY A 468 3.78 19.64 -16.45
N ILE A 469 5.03 19.27 -16.77
CA ILE A 469 5.33 17.89 -17.19
C ILE A 469 5.04 16.94 -16.02
N GLY A 470 4.15 15.97 -16.25
CA GLY A 470 3.68 15.07 -15.20
C GLY A 470 2.43 15.54 -14.46
N TRP A 471 1.98 16.76 -14.73
CA TRP A 471 0.75 17.26 -14.11
C TRP A 471 -0.50 16.54 -14.62
N VAL A 472 -1.40 16.19 -13.71
CA VAL A 472 -2.69 15.58 -14.00
C VAL A 472 -3.75 16.33 -13.21
N GLU A 473 -4.78 16.82 -13.91
CA GLU A 473 -5.86 17.60 -13.30
C GLU A 473 -6.57 16.81 -12.20
N GLY A 474 -6.74 17.45 -11.04
CA GLY A 474 -7.42 16.85 -9.87
C GLY A 474 -6.60 15.79 -9.13
N ILE A 475 -5.39 15.48 -9.57
CA ILE A 475 -4.51 14.47 -8.95
C ILE A 475 -3.22 15.11 -8.44
N THR A 476 -2.47 15.78 -9.32
CA THR A 476 -1.18 16.37 -8.92
C THR A 476 -1.41 17.48 -7.90
N TYR A 477 -0.80 17.33 -6.73
CA TYR A 477 -0.88 18.33 -5.68
C TYR A 477 -0.01 19.53 -6.02
N GLU A 478 -0.62 20.70 -5.91
CA GLU A 478 0.05 21.99 -6.05
C GLU A 478 -0.30 22.89 -4.87
N TRP A 479 0.68 23.60 -4.36
CA TRP A 479 0.48 24.50 -3.23
C TRP A 479 -0.38 25.72 -3.60
N SER A 480 -0.03 26.39 -4.68
CA SER A 480 -0.85 27.42 -5.32
C SER A 480 -0.29 27.80 -6.70
N THR A 481 -1.12 28.49 -7.50
CA THR A 481 -0.68 29.03 -8.79
C THR A 481 0.47 30.03 -8.62
N GLU A 482 0.44 30.87 -7.59
CA GLU A 482 1.48 31.85 -7.30
C GLU A 482 2.81 31.16 -6.95
N GLN A 483 2.77 30.12 -6.13
CA GLN A 483 3.97 29.34 -5.80
C GLN A 483 4.52 28.58 -7.00
N THR A 484 3.67 28.06 -7.88
CA THR A 484 4.11 27.46 -9.14
C THR A 484 4.84 28.49 -10.02
N ILE A 485 4.30 29.70 -10.15
CA ILE A 485 4.94 30.80 -10.87
C ILE A 485 6.29 31.16 -10.22
N GLU A 486 6.33 31.27 -8.88
CA GLU A 486 7.57 31.55 -8.14
C GLU A 486 8.60 30.43 -8.35
N ALA A 487 8.19 29.16 -8.33
CA ALA A 487 9.06 28.02 -8.58
C ALA A 487 9.68 28.08 -9.99
N VAL A 488 8.87 28.35 -11.02
CA VAL A 488 9.37 28.48 -12.40
C VAL A 488 10.39 29.62 -12.50
N LYS A 489 10.11 30.79 -11.93
CA LYS A 489 11.05 31.92 -11.92
C LYS A 489 12.34 31.56 -11.18
N LEU A 490 12.25 30.96 -9.98
CA LEU A 490 13.41 30.50 -9.23
C LEU A 490 14.29 29.56 -10.06
N LEU A 491 13.70 28.62 -10.79
CA LEU A 491 14.45 27.66 -11.61
C LEU A 491 15.13 28.33 -12.81
N LEU A 492 14.46 29.29 -13.43
CA LEU A 492 15.07 30.11 -14.51
C LEU A 492 16.21 30.99 -13.98
N ASP A 493 16.06 31.60 -12.80
CA ASP A 493 17.11 32.39 -12.12
C ASP A 493 18.32 31.51 -11.73
N LEU A 494 18.10 30.23 -11.45
CA LEU A 494 19.17 29.24 -11.21
C LEU A 494 19.84 28.78 -12.53
N GLY A 495 19.40 29.27 -13.67
CA GLY A 495 20.00 29.03 -14.98
C GLY A 495 19.60 27.68 -15.60
N LEU A 496 18.40 27.16 -15.30
CA LEU A 496 17.87 26.03 -16.05
C LEU A 496 17.41 26.48 -17.44
N ASP A 497 17.73 25.68 -18.43
CA ASP A 497 17.42 25.99 -19.83
C ASP A 497 15.91 25.77 -20.12
N PRO A 498 15.15 26.81 -20.53
CA PRO A 498 13.74 26.66 -20.88
C PRO A 498 13.53 25.80 -22.15
N ASN A 499 14.59 25.56 -22.92
CA ASN A 499 14.58 24.75 -24.15
C ASN A 499 15.08 23.33 -23.95
N ALA A 500 15.44 22.93 -22.73
CA ALA A 500 15.83 21.56 -22.44
C ALA A 500 14.71 20.61 -22.89
N GLN A 501 15.09 19.59 -23.68
CA GLN A 501 14.19 18.54 -24.13
C GLN A 501 14.42 17.26 -23.34
N ALA A 502 13.35 16.69 -22.80
CA ALA A 502 13.38 15.32 -22.29
C ALA A 502 13.54 14.32 -23.45
N ASP A 503 13.80 13.04 -23.13
CA ASP A 503 13.88 11.96 -24.14
C ASP A 503 12.59 11.77 -24.95
N THR A 504 11.48 12.36 -24.50
CA THR A 504 10.21 12.42 -25.22
C THR A 504 10.10 13.62 -26.17
N GLY A 505 11.13 14.47 -26.27
CA GLY A 505 11.12 15.71 -27.04
C GLY A 505 10.38 16.87 -26.38
N ARG A 506 9.75 16.66 -25.24
CA ARG A 506 8.95 17.67 -24.53
C ARG A 506 9.84 18.69 -23.83
N THR A 507 9.41 19.95 -23.86
CA THR A 507 10.03 21.06 -23.13
C THR A 507 9.13 21.56 -22.00
N ALA A 508 9.60 22.48 -21.17
CA ALA A 508 8.80 23.16 -20.17
C ALA A 508 7.52 23.80 -20.74
N LEU A 509 7.62 24.32 -21.98
CA LEU A 509 6.49 24.98 -22.66
C LEU A 509 5.36 24.00 -23.01
N HIS A 510 5.68 22.75 -23.36
CA HIS A 510 4.65 21.70 -23.53
C HIS A 510 3.88 21.42 -22.24
N GLY A 511 4.60 21.38 -21.10
CA GLY A 511 3.97 21.22 -19.78
C GLY A 511 3.04 22.37 -19.43
N ALA A 512 3.51 23.61 -19.60
CA ALA A 512 2.74 24.82 -19.32
C ALA A 512 1.48 24.93 -20.21
N ALA A 513 1.62 24.54 -21.47
CA ALA A 513 0.52 24.53 -22.44
C ALA A 513 -0.53 23.46 -22.08
N HIS A 514 -0.10 22.24 -21.73
CA HIS A 514 -0.99 21.17 -21.28
C HIS A 514 -1.75 21.52 -20.00
N LYS A 515 -1.08 22.18 -19.07
CA LYS A 515 -1.67 22.66 -17.82
C LYS A 515 -2.59 23.86 -17.99
N GLY A 516 -2.51 24.57 -19.11
CA GLY A 516 -3.26 25.78 -19.38
C GLY A 516 -2.76 27.00 -18.60
N SER A 517 -1.50 27.01 -18.15
CA SER A 517 -0.94 28.11 -17.37
C SER A 517 -0.41 29.24 -18.27
N THR A 518 -1.28 30.20 -18.62
CA THR A 518 -0.93 31.36 -19.45
C THR A 518 0.25 32.17 -18.87
N ALA A 519 0.28 32.32 -17.54
CA ALA A 519 1.35 33.05 -16.86
C ALA A 519 2.71 32.36 -17.01
N VAL A 520 2.76 31.03 -16.87
CA VAL A 520 4.01 30.26 -17.03
C VAL A 520 4.43 30.24 -18.49
N VAL A 521 3.48 30.12 -19.45
CA VAL A 521 3.77 30.25 -20.90
C VAL A 521 4.44 31.59 -21.21
N GLN A 522 3.89 32.69 -20.70
CA GLN A 522 4.47 34.01 -20.94
C GLN A 522 5.88 34.13 -20.32
N ILE A 523 6.06 33.66 -19.08
CA ILE A 523 7.37 33.70 -18.40
C ILE A 523 8.42 32.89 -19.19
N LEU A 524 8.08 31.71 -19.65
CA LEU A 524 8.99 30.87 -20.45
C LEU A 524 9.34 31.54 -21.78
N ALA A 525 8.36 32.15 -22.47
CA ALA A 525 8.58 32.89 -23.70
C ALA A 525 9.49 34.10 -23.47
N ASP A 526 9.29 34.87 -22.39
CA ASP A 526 10.13 36.03 -22.02
C ASP A 526 11.57 35.62 -21.71
N HIS A 527 11.79 34.33 -21.32
CA HIS A 527 13.13 33.76 -21.08
C HIS A 527 13.67 32.96 -22.29
N GLY A 528 13.11 33.16 -23.47
CA GLY A 528 13.63 32.60 -24.72
C GLY A 528 13.25 31.15 -24.99
N ALA A 529 12.13 30.66 -24.44
CA ALA A 529 11.57 29.37 -24.83
C ALA A 529 11.18 29.40 -26.32
N LYS A 530 11.63 28.39 -27.08
CA LYS A 530 11.23 28.16 -28.46
C LYS A 530 9.78 27.72 -28.52
N LEU A 531 8.98 28.37 -29.34
CA LEU A 531 7.52 28.24 -29.38
C LEU A 531 7.03 27.08 -30.27
N ASP A 532 7.87 26.69 -31.24
CA ASP A 532 7.60 25.74 -32.33
C ASP A 532 8.35 24.41 -32.18
N VAL A 533 8.74 24.06 -30.97
CA VAL A 533 9.41 22.77 -30.69
C VAL A 533 8.41 21.65 -30.77
N HIS A 534 8.72 20.61 -31.53
CA HIS A 534 7.95 19.39 -31.59
C HIS A 534 8.42 18.37 -30.55
N ASP A 535 7.49 17.66 -29.92
CA ASP A 535 7.80 16.43 -29.20
C ASP A 535 8.06 15.29 -30.20
N TYR A 536 8.43 14.11 -29.68
CA TYR A 536 8.71 12.93 -30.51
C TYR A 536 7.49 12.00 -30.69
N GLY A 537 6.30 12.52 -30.46
CA GLY A 537 5.05 11.79 -30.59
C GLY A 537 4.59 11.14 -29.29
N ASN A 538 3.43 10.54 -29.35
CA ASN A 538 2.74 9.99 -28.20
C ASN A 538 2.25 8.58 -28.50
N THR A 539 2.60 7.61 -27.67
CA THR A 539 2.17 6.21 -27.79
C THR A 539 0.79 5.94 -27.20
N ASP A 540 0.17 6.92 -26.56
CA ASP A 540 -1.18 6.80 -25.98
C ASP A 540 -2.31 6.82 -27.01
N ASN A 541 -2.12 6.09 -28.05
CA ASN A 541 -2.88 6.23 -29.27
C ASN A 541 -4.26 5.62 -29.29
N ARG A 542 -5.17 6.40 -29.78
CA ARG A 542 -6.49 6.01 -30.26
C ARG A 542 -6.48 5.40 -31.67
N GLY A 543 -5.37 4.83 -32.11
CA GLY A 543 -5.28 4.16 -33.41
C GLY A 543 -4.01 4.47 -34.18
N GLY A 544 -3.26 3.49 -34.45
CA GLY A 544 -2.01 3.27 -35.18
C GLY A 544 -1.30 4.42 -35.91
N LYS A 545 -1.99 5.30 -36.58
CA LYS A 545 -1.39 6.35 -37.43
C LYS A 545 -0.97 7.61 -36.65
N LEU A 546 -1.63 7.94 -35.53
CA LEU A 546 -1.28 9.10 -34.69
C LEU A 546 -0.10 8.81 -33.75
N ALA A 547 0.41 7.58 -33.69
CA ALA A 547 1.49 7.18 -32.81
C ALA A 547 2.82 7.88 -33.10
N ILE A 548 3.01 8.31 -34.31
CA ILE A 548 4.25 8.95 -34.78
C ILE A 548 4.06 10.45 -35.07
N HIS A 549 2.86 11.01 -34.85
CA HIS A 549 2.63 12.41 -35.00
C HIS A 549 3.33 13.20 -33.89
N THR A 550 4.08 14.21 -34.26
CA THR A 550 4.81 15.11 -33.36
C THR A 550 3.98 16.34 -33.06
N TRP A 551 4.01 16.83 -31.85
CA TRP A 551 3.12 17.87 -31.36
C TRP A 551 3.90 19.10 -30.86
N GLU A 552 3.40 20.27 -31.22
CA GLU A 552 3.88 21.54 -30.70
C GLU A 552 3.16 21.93 -29.38
N PRO A 553 3.70 22.87 -28.59
CA PRO A 553 3.03 23.36 -27.39
C PRO A 553 1.59 23.85 -27.62
N VAL A 554 1.31 24.47 -28.77
CA VAL A 554 -0.04 24.95 -29.11
C VAL A 554 -1.04 23.81 -29.27
N ASP A 555 -0.60 22.62 -29.69
CA ASP A 555 -1.45 21.43 -29.81
C ASP A 555 -1.88 20.89 -28.43
N TYR A 556 -1.01 20.99 -27.45
CA TYR A 556 -1.32 20.67 -26.07
C TYR A 556 -2.36 21.64 -25.50
N ALA A 557 -2.22 22.93 -25.77
CA ALA A 557 -3.19 23.94 -25.35
C ALA A 557 -4.55 23.81 -26.07
N ASP A 558 -4.55 23.37 -27.33
CA ASP A 558 -5.79 23.08 -28.08
C ASP A 558 -6.51 21.81 -27.60
N GLY A 559 -5.88 21.02 -26.73
CA GLY A 559 -6.45 19.74 -26.24
C GLY A 559 -6.41 18.62 -27.26
N LEU A 560 -5.46 18.66 -28.20
CA LEU A 560 -5.30 17.63 -29.23
C LEU A 560 -4.47 16.44 -28.72
N VAL A 561 -3.63 16.69 -27.73
CA VAL A 561 -2.67 15.71 -27.22
C VAL A 561 -3.20 15.05 -25.93
N ARG A 562 -3.39 13.75 -25.98
CA ARG A 562 -3.68 12.96 -24.77
C ARG A 562 -2.37 12.58 -24.09
N VAL A 563 -2.29 12.80 -22.78
CA VAL A 563 -1.14 12.40 -21.95
C VAL A 563 -1.60 11.46 -20.83
N GLY A 564 -0.94 10.31 -20.73
CA GLY A 564 -1.31 9.30 -19.74
C GLY A 564 -2.74 8.80 -19.92
N VAL A 565 -3.48 8.66 -18.82
CA VAL A 565 -4.90 8.25 -18.81
C VAL A 565 -5.85 9.44 -18.94
N GLN A 566 -5.34 10.66 -18.85
CA GLN A 566 -6.15 11.88 -18.87
C GLN A 566 -6.68 12.14 -20.28
N SER A 567 -7.92 12.58 -20.35
CA SER A 567 -8.47 13.14 -21.60
C SER A 567 -7.71 14.40 -21.99
N ALA A 568 -7.53 14.62 -23.27
CA ALA A 568 -7.02 15.89 -23.74
C ALA A 568 -7.99 17.02 -23.35
N ILE A 569 -7.47 18.03 -22.66
CA ILE A 569 -8.23 19.20 -22.20
C ILE A 569 -7.76 20.41 -22.95
N GLY A 570 -8.68 21.11 -23.59
CA GLY A 570 -8.38 22.35 -24.29
C GLY A 570 -8.35 23.56 -23.34
N HIS A 571 -7.34 24.41 -23.51
CA HIS A 571 -7.15 25.67 -22.80
C HIS A 571 -7.15 26.85 -23.79
N PRO A 572 -8.33 27.35 -24.20
CA PRO A 572 -8.44 28.32 -25.29
C PRO A 572 -7.61 29.60 -25.09
N GLU A 573 -7.57 30.13 -23.85
CA GLU A 573 -6.79 31.34 -23.55
C GLU A 573 -5.30 31.10 -23.74
N THR A 574 -4.79 29.95 -23.31
CA THR A 574 -3.39 29.57 -23.50
C THR A 574 -3.07 29.34 -24.97
N GLY A 575 -3.97 28.69 -25.71
CA GLY A 575 -3.84 28.50 -27.14
C GLY A 575 -3.82 29.83 -27.93
N LEU A 576 -4.65 30.79 -27.53
CA LEU A 576 -4.65 32.13 -28.10
C LEU A 576 -3.34 32.90 -27.79
N LEU A 577 -2.82 32.80 -26.56
CA LEU A 577 -1.55 33.40 -26.18
C LEU A 577 -0.41 32.81 -26.98
N LEU A 578 -0.30 31.50 -27.12
CA LEU A 578 0.75 30.84 -27.91
C LEU A 578 0.73 31.30 -29.38
N ARG A 579 -0.47 31.39 -30.00
CA ARG A 579 -0.60 31.91 -31.37
C ARG A 579 -0.14 33.35 -31.50
N LYS A 580 -0.49 34.19 -30.52
CA LYS A 580 -0.01 35.60 -30.49
C LYS A 580 1.51 35.66 -30.40
N LEU A 581 2.12 34.82 -29.58
CA LEU A 581 3.59 34.76 -29.42
C LEU A 581 4.25 34.22 -30.70
N LEU A 582 3.71 33.17 -31.33
CA LEU A 582 4.19 32.65 -32.62
C LEU A 582 4.18 33.73 -33.69
N ILE A 583 3.06 34.45 -33.85
CA ILE A 583 2.95 35.56 -34.83
C ILE A 583 3.97 36.65 -34.52
N ALA A 584 4.13 37.03 -33.26
CA ALA A 584 5.11 38.06 -32.86
C ALA A 584 6.55 37.64 -33.12
N ALA A 585 6.84 36.33 -33.07
CA ALA A 585 8.13 35.74 -33.40
C ALA A 585 8.34 35.52 -34.92
N GLY A 586 7.34 35.84 -35.77
CA GLY A 586 7.38 35.56 -37.20
C GLY A 586 7.26 34.09 -37.59
N LEU A 587 6.72 33.26 -36.68
CA LEU A 587 6.52 31.83 -36.87
C LEU A 587 5.09 31.53 -37.36
N PRO A 588 4.88 30.43 -38.09
CA PRO A 588 3.55 29.99 -38.47
C PRO A 588 2.66 29.75 -37.23
N ALA A 589 1.47 30.33 -37.23
CA ALA A 589 0.50 30.10 -36.17
C ALA A 589 -0.66 29.27 -36.73
N PRO A 590 -0.92 28.08 -36.17
CA PRO A 590 -2.00 27.25 -36.67
C PRO A 590 -3.38 27.86 -36.37
N PRO A 591 -4.42 27.58 -37.19
CA PRO A 591 -5.75 28.16 -36.99
C PRO A 591 -6.38 27.71 -35.66
N VAL A 592 -7.34 28.51 -35.17
CA VAL A 592 -8.14 28.18 -33.99
C VAL A 592 -9.21 27.15 -34.35
N GLY A 593 -9.56 26.27 -33.42
CA GLY A 593 -10.65 25.30 -33.59
C GLY A 593 -10.25 24.04 -34.36
N ARG A 594 -8.96 23.73 -34.39
CA ARG A 594 -8.50 22.42 -34.91
C ARG A 594 -9.05 21.26 -34.10
N THR A 595 -9.36 20.16 -34.80
CA THR A 595 -9.73 18.89 -34.20
C THR A 595 -8.76 17.81 -34.66
N LEU A 596 -8.73 16.67 -33.98
CA LEU A 596 -7.91 15.54 -34.41
C LEU A 596 -8.23 15.11 -35.84
N GLU A 597 -9.52 15.14 -36.22
CA GLU A 597 -9.99 14.81 -37.57
C GLU A 597 -9.45 15.82 -38.61
N SER A 598 -9.42 17.10 -38.26
CA SER A 598 -8.92 18.15 -39.17
C SER A 598 -7.41 18.05 -39.41
N ILE A 599 -6.65 17.57 -38.42
CA ILE A 599 -5.20 17.33 -38.55
C ILE A 599 -4.94 16.07 -39.37
N CYS A 600 -5.70 15.00 -39.11
CA CYS A 600 -5.56 13.76 -39.85
C CYS A 600 -5.90 13.85 -41.34
N VAL A 601 -6.75 14.79 -41.71
CA VAL A 601 -7.16 15.00 -43.12
C VAL A 601 -6.12 15.76 -43.93
N THR A 602 -5.25 16.57 -43.28
CA THR A 602 -4.37 17.45 -43.99
C THR A 602 -2.94 16.94 -44.16
N ASP A 603 -2.28 16.36 -43.15
CA ASP A 603 -0.86 15.99 -43.27
C ASP A 603 -0.38 14.82 -42.39
N ALA A 604 -1.08 14.48 -41.35
CA ALA A 604 -0.58 13.58 -40.32
C ALA A 604 -0.96 12.12 -40.51
N CYS A 605 -1.93 11.82 -41.35
CA CYS A 605 -2.45 10.49 -41.63
C CYS A 605 -2.03 10.00 -43.02
N GLY A 606 -0.86 10.40 -43.49
CA GLY A 606 -0.29 9.94 -44.77
C GLY A 606 -0.43 8.45 -44.96
N ASP A 607 -0.81 8.03 -46.13
CA ASP A 607 -1.13 6.68 -46.62
C ASP A 607 -0.14 5.60 -46.22
#